data_346ac569f15bd74a9d8d16adea35f6d4
#
_entry.id   346ac569f15bd74a9d8d16adea35f6d4
#
_cell.length_a   1.000
_cell.length_b   1.000
_cell.length_c   1.000
_cell.angle_alpha   90.00
_cell.angle_beta   90.00
_cell.angle_gamma   90.00
#
_symmetry.space_group_name_H-M   'P 1'
#
loop_
_entity.id
_entity.type
_entity.pdbx_description
1 polymer ?
#
loop_
_entity_poly.entity_id
_entity_poly.type
_entity_poly.pdbx_seq_one_letter_code
_entity_poly.pdbx_strand_id
1 'polypeptide(L)'
;MPSLKALLRGVLVAAMLVAGSARAELNIEIVGGGASRHAIAVVPFKDEGPTQGNLTPVIRNDLALSGAFRLVDPSAVANVPFVPADVRYPLWQAAGAQSIAIGKVENAAGGQIKISFRLMDVSQQKQLTGGEFTVTPDRSRQVAHAIADLIYEAITGQKGFFNTRLAYVLKSGRSYALQISDVDGQRSQTILRSTEPIISPSWSPNGRYIAYVSFASQKPVVWVQDLATGQRRAVANFKGSNSAPAWSPDGSKLAVVLTTSGNSQIYIISADGGAARRLMYNGGIDTEPSFSPDGSMVYFVSDRSGNPQIYRVPVNGGDAQRVTWEGNYNVSPKLSPDGKTLVYIRRAAGNFRVMSQDLATNDTRLLSDGSYSERPSFAPNGRMVLYSSDAGGHSVLYAATADGSSKVKLAVLNGDVQDPAWGPFNNP
;
A
#
# COMPACT_ATOMS: atom_id res chain seq x y z
N MET A 1 -55.75 -28.78 -3.74
CA MET A 1 -54.33 -29.26 -3.81
C MET A 1 -53.52 -28.23 -4.58
N PRO A 2 -52.61 -27.53 -3.97
CA PRO A 2 -51.77 -26.57 -4.72
C PRO A 2 -50.79 -27.35 -5.61
N SER A 3 -50.65 -26.88 -6.85
CA SER A 3 -49.92 -27.55 -7.89
C SER A 3 -48.42 -27.59 -7.59
N LEU A 4 -47.72 -28.69 -7.91
CA LEU A 4 -46.28 -28.92 -7.74
C LEU A 4 -45.43 -27.78 -8.30
N LYS A 5 -45.92 -27.02 -9.29
CA LYS A 5 -45.28 -25.82 -9.86
C LYS A 5 -45.21 -24.62 -8.91
N ALA A 6 -46.13 -24.52 -7.95
CA ALA A 6 -46.12 -23.43 -6.96
C ALA A 6 -45.12 -23.73 -5.84
N LEU A 7 -44.94 -25.01 -5.47
CA LEU A 7 -43.91 -25.41 -4.50
C LEU A 7 -42.50 -25.24 -5.04
N LEU A 8 -42.27 -25.55 -6.32
CA LEU A 8 -40.93 -25.35 -6.95
C LEU A 8 -40.54 -23.86 -7.07
N ARG A 9 -41.50 -22.98 -7.29
CA ARG A 9 -41.21 -21.54 -7.33
C ARG A 9 -40.93 -20.95 -5.94
N GLY A 10 -41.54 -21.46 -4.89
CA GLY A 10 -41.29 -21.06 -3.52
C GLY A 10 -39.86 -21.48 -3.03
N VAL A 11 -39.41 -22.64 -3.43
CA VAL A 11 -38.04 -23.13 -3.08
C VAL A 11 -36.96 -22.39 -3.85
N LEU A 12 -37.21 -21.97 -5.13
CA LEU A 12 -36.25 -21.19 -5.90
C LEU A 12 -36.06 -19.76 -5.39
N VAL A 13 -37.12 -19.14 -4.85
CA VAL A 13 -37.09 -17.80 -4.27
C VAL A 13 -36.43 -17.83 -2.86
N ALA A 14 -36.61 -18.89 -2.08
CA ALA A 14 -35.94 -19.05 -0.79
C ALA A 14 -34.46 -19.35 -0.93
N ALA A 15 -34.01 -20.01 -2.01
CA ALA A 15 -32.60 -20.27 -2.29
C ALA A 15 -31.80 -19.02 -2.76
N MET A 16 -32.46 -17.97 -3.26
CA MET A 16 -31.80 -16.72 -3.68
C MET A 16 -31.61 -15.71 -2.53
N LEU A 17 -32.12 -15.96 -1.34
CA LEU A 17 -32.00 -15.06 -0.19
C LEU A 17 -30.87 -15.43 0.79
N VAL A 18 -30.06 -16.44 0.48
CA VAL A 18 -28.84 -16.79 1.23
C VAL A 18 -27.60 -16.60 0.34
N ALA A 19 -27.57 -15.47 -0.39
CA ALA A 19 -26.30 -14.94 -0.84
C ALA A 19 -25.67 -14.22 0.36
N GLY A 20 -25.11 -14.99 1.29
CA GLY A 20 -24.23 -14.48 2.32
C GLY A 20 -23.13 -13.68 1.64
N SER A 21 -22.98 -12.41 2.00
CA SER A 21 -21.81 -11.60 1.67
C SER A 21 -20.58 -12.39 2.12
N ALA A 22 -19.88 -13.01 1.18
CA ALA A 22 -18.56 -13.55 1.41
C ALA A 22 -17.70 -12.36 1.83
N ARG A 23 -17.52 -12.19 3.14
CA ARG A 23 -16.47 -11.34 3.68
C ARG A 23 -15.19 -12.03 3.28
N ALA A 24 -14.42 -11.41 2.40
CA ALA A 24 -13.05 -11.80 2.16
C ALA A 24 -12.30 -11.60 3.49
N GLU A 25 -12.13 -12.67 4.26
CA GLU A 25 -11.17 -12.68 5.36
C GLU A 25 -9.78 -12.51 4.73
N LEU A 26 -9.04 -11.54 5.26
CA LEU A 26 -7.63 -11.34 4.90
C LEU A 26 -6.88 -12.61 5.29
N ASN A 27 -6.56 -13.43 4.32
CA ASN A 27 -5.76 -14.64 4.57
C ASN A 27 -4.29 -14.19 4.65
N ILE A 28 -3.83 -13.88 5.87
CA ILE A 28 -2.46 -13.47 6.15
C ILE A 28 -1.61 -14.74 6.20
N GLU A 29 -1.06 -15.12 5.05
CA GLU A 29 -0.03 -16.15 4.99
C GLU A 29 1.33 -15.52 5.32
N ILE A 30 1.79 -15.70 6.56
CA ILE A 30 3.08 -15.19 7.00
C ILE A 30 4.14 -16.24 6.69
N VAL A 31 4.89 -16.04 5.61
CA VAL A 31 6.05 -16.85 5.24
C VAL A 31 7.29 -16.23 5.86
N GLY A 32 7.90 -16.92 6.81
CA GLY A 32 9.11 -16.48 7.50
C GLY A 32 8.80 -15.74 8.82
N GLY A 33 9.74 -15.77 9.75
CA GLY A 33 9.65 -15.01 10.97
C GLY A 33 10.12 -15.80 12.18
N GLY A 34 11.32 -15.47 12.61
CA GLY A 34 11.96 -16.01 13.79
C GLY A 34 11.32 -15.54 15.10
N ALA A 35 11.90 -15.98 16.20
CA ALA A 35 11.43 -15.91 17.59
C ALA A 35 11.29 -14.49 18.21
N SER A 36 11.43 -13.41 17.44
CA SER A 36 11.50 -12.04 18.00
C SER A 36 10.25 -11.17 17.80
N ARG A 37 9.10 -11.76 17.35
CA ARG A 37 7.86 -10.98 17.19
C ARG A 37 7.27 -10.65 18.55
N HIS A 38 6.90 -9.36 18.74
CA HIS A 38 6.26 -8.92 19.96
C HIS A 38 4.86 -9.55 20.13
N ALA A 39 4.65 -10.27 21.23
CA ALA A 39 3.39 -10.97 21.50
C ALA A 39 2.35 -9.99 22.07
N ILE A 40 1.29 -9.72 21.31
CA ILE A 40 0.24 -8.79 21.70
C ILE A 40 -1.14 -9.44 21.67
N ALA A 41 -1.94 -9.19 22.72
CA ALA A 41 -3.37 -9.44 22.69
C ALA A 41 -4.13 -8.16 22.39
N VAL A 42 -5.02 -8.19 21.40
CA VAL A 42 -5.99 -7.12 21.15
C VAL A 42 -7.34 -7.64 21.60
N VAL A 43 -7.81 -7.17 22.76
CA VAL A 43 -9.09 -7.57 23.33
C VAL A 43 -10.23 -6.91 22.56
N PRO A 44 -11.35 -7.62 22.30
CA PRO A 44 -12.53 -7.01 21.71
C PRO A 44 -12.93 -5.75 22.49
N PHE A 45 -13.07 -4.61 21.79
CA PHE A 45 -13.49 -3.37 22.42
C PHE A 45 -14.94 -3.49 22.95
N LYS A 46 -15.19 -2.92 24.11
CA LYS A 46 -16.54 -2.88 24.65
C LYS A 46 -17.45 -2.02 23.77
N ASP A 47 -18.68 -2.51 23.51
CA ASP A 47 -19.75 -1.79 22.82
C ASP A 47 -19.39 -1.32 21.39
N GLU A 48 -18.71 -2.18 20.60
CA GLU A 48 -18.33 -1.88 19.19
C GLU A 48 -19.53 -1.74 18.23
N GLY A 49 -20.74 -2.11 18.64
CA GLY A 49 -21.92 -2.16 17.77
C GLY A 49 -22.20 -0.92 16.92
N PRO A 50 -21.99 0.32 17.41
CA PRO A 50 -22.17 1.54 16.62
C PRO A 50 -21.12 1.75 15.52
N THR A 51 -19.98 1.01 15.55
CA THR A 51 -18.93 1.17 14.57
C THR A 51 -19.28 0.47 13.26
N GLN A 52 -19.09 1.14 12.13
CA GLN A 52 -19.22 0.50 10.82
C GLN A 52 -18.00 -0.37 10.54
N GLY A 53 -18.06 -1.65 11.00
CA GLY A 53 -17.04 -2.65 10.72
C GLY A 53 -15.98 -2.83 11.80
N ASN A 54 -16.42 -3.22 12.98
CA ASN A 54 -15.63 -3.76 14.11
C ASN A 54 -14.17 -3.28 14.20
N LEU A 55 -13.84 -2.46 15.18
CA LEU A 55 -12.49 -1.89 15.41
C LEU A 55 -11.43 -2.99 15.62
N THR A 56 -11.75 -3.95 16.48
CA THR A 56 -10.80 -5.00 16.91
C THR A 56 -10.24 -5.82 15.75
N PRO A 57 -11.04 -6.35 14.80
CA PRO A 57 -10.49 -7.08 13.65
C PRO A 57 -9.57 -6.23 12.78
N VAL A 58 -9.87 -4.95 12.57
CA VAL A 58 -9.02 -4.06 11.78
C VAL A 58 -7.67 -3.87 12.45
N ILE A 59 -7.64 -3.54 13.75
CA ILE A 59 -6.39 -3.38 14.52
C ILE A 59 -5.56 -4.67 14.48
N ARG A 60 -6.19 -5.83 14.68
CA ARG A 60 -5.51 -7.13 14.62
C ARG A 60 -4.89 -7.39 13.26
N ASN A 61 -5.63 -7.16 12.19
CA ASN A 61 -5.15 -7.37 10.82
C ASN A 61 -3.97 -6.43 10.49
N ASP A 62 -4.05 -5.17 10.87
CA ASP A 62 -2.97 -4.20 10.67
C ASP A 62 -1.69 -4.63 11.38
N LEU A 63 -1.78 -4.96 12.67
CA LEU A 63 -0.62 -5.41 13.42
C LEU A 63 0.00 -6.69 12.85
N ALA A 64 -0.85 -7.64 12.41
CA ALA A 64 -0.39 -8.85 11.73
C ALA A 64 0.31 -8.55 10.40
N LEU A 65 -0.24 -7.60 9.60
CA LEU A 65 0.32 -7.15 8.32
C LEU A 65 1.76 -6.65 8.45
N SER A 66 2.11 -6.01 9.56
CA SER A 66 3.45 -5.46 9.78
C SER A 66 4.55 -6.52 9.90
N GLY A 67 4.20 -7.77 10.20
CA GLY A 67 5.16 -8.83 10.52
C GLY A 67 5.88 -8.66 11.87
N ALA A 68 5.69 -7.53 12.58
CA ALA A 68 6.35 -7.23 13.85
C ALA A 68 5.67 -7.89 15.07
N PHE A 69 4.43 -8.34 14.92
CA PHE A 69 3.64 -8.86 16.03
C PHE A 69 3.24 -10.33 15.85
N ARG A 70 3.15 -11.03 16.97
CA ARG A 70 2.46 -12.31 17.12
C ARG A 70 1.18 -12.07 17.91
N LEU A 71 0.05 -12.28 17.26
CA LEU A 71 -1.24 -12.09 17.92
C LEU A 71 -1.50 -13.23 18.92
N VAL A 72 -1.84 -12.86 20.16
CA VAL A 72 -2.34 -13.76 21.19
C VAL A 72 -3.86 -13.78 21.11
N ASP A 73 -4.45 -14.98 21.17
CA ASP A 73 -5.90 -15.12 21.14
C ASP A 73 -6.53 -14.70 22.48
N PRO A 74 -7.31 -13.61 22.53
CA PRO A 74 -7.91 -13.16 23.77
C PRO A 74 -9.00 -14.12 24.28
N SER A 75 -9.58 -14.97 23.45
CA SER A 75 -10.62 -15.93 23.87
C SER A 75 -10.08 -17.02 24.80
N ALA A 76 -8.76 -17.28 24.76
CA ALA A 76 -8.09 -18.22 25.65
C ALA A 76 -7.96 -17.71 27.09
N VAL A 77 -8.29 -16.44 27.36
CA VAL A 77 -8.14 -15.81 28.69
C VAL A 77 -9.51 -15.44 29.27
N ALA A 78 -9.86 -16.02 30.43
CA ALA A 78 -11.09 -15.70 31.12
C ALA A 78 -11.07 -14.32 31.81
N ASN A 79 -10.65 -13.29 31.04
CA ASN A 79 -10.63 -11.90 31.45
C ASN A 79 -10.75 -11.01 30.23
N VAL A 80 -11.82 -10.22 30.15
CA VAL A 80 -12.08 -9.28 29.05
C VAL A 80 -12.08 -7.86 29.63
N PRO A 81 -10.91 -7.26 29.88
CA PRO A 81 -10.79 -5.93 30.45
C PRO A 81 -11.08 -4.85 29.39
N PHE A 82 -11.72 -3.76 29.81
CA PHE A 82 -11.98 -2.58 28.97
C PHE A 82 -11.29 -1.31 29.49
N VAL A 83 -10.88 -1.34 30.77
CA VAL A 83 -10.12 -0.26 31.43
C VAL A 83 -8.90 -0.89 32.14
N PRO A 84 -7.83 -0.10 32.39
CA PRO A 84 -6.60 -0.64 32.99
C PRO A 84 -6.79 -1.35 34.34
N ALA A 85 -7.73 -0.88 35.16
CA ALA A 85 -8.00 -1.47 36.48
C ALA A 85 -8.55 -2.91 36.43
N ASP A 86 -9.16 -3.32 35.31
CA ASP A 86 -9.75 -4.65 35.13
C ASP A 86 -8.75 -5.67 34.60
N VAL A 87 -7.51 -5.26 34.24
CA VAL A 87 -6.50 -6.15 33.67
C VAL A 87 -5.93 -7.08 34.73
N ARG A 88 -6.17 -8.38 34.56
CA ARG A 88 -5.58 -9.44 35.40
C ARG A 88 -4.26 -9.92 34.77
N TYR A 89 -3.19 -9.17 34.96
CA TYR A 89 -1.89 -9.40 34.33
C TYR A 89 -1.35 -10.82 34.41
N PRO A 90 -1.47 -11.59 35.52
CA PRO A 90 -1.00 -12.96 35.56
C PRO A 90 -1.65 -13.88 34.53
N LEU A 91 -2.94 -13.66 34.19
CA LEU A 91 -3.63 -14.45 33.18
C LEU A 91 -3.09 -14.18 31.78
N TRP A 92 -2.81 -12.93 31.47
CA TRP A 92 -2.25 -12.53 30.18
C TRP A 92 -0.79 -12.94 30.03
N GLN A 93 -0.03 -12.91 31.12
CA GLN A 93 1.33 -13.44 31.17
C GLN A 93 1.35 -14.95 30.92
N ALA A 94 0.45 -15.70 31.55
CA ALA A 94 0.31 -17.14 31.33
C ALA A 94 -0.09 -17.49 29.88
N ALA A 95 -0.88 -16.62 29.22
CA ALA A 95 -1.21 -16.73 27.80
C ALA A 95 -0.06 -16.32 26.85
N GLY A 96 1.08 -15.87 27.40
CA GLY A 96 2.27 -15.48 26.65
C GLY A 96 2.14 -14.12 25.94
N ALA A 97 1.28 -13.21 26.43
CA ALA A 97 1.19 -11.85 25.96
C ALA A 97 2.25 -10.97 26.64
N GLN A 98 2.96 -10.16 25.85
CA GLN A 98 3.87 -9.13 26.36
C GLN A 98 3.15 -7.79 26.50
N SER A 99 2.16 -7.54 25.65
CA SER A 99 1.29 -6.38 25.73
C SER A 99 -0.17 -6.76 25.48
N ILE A 100 -1.07 -5.92 26.01
CA ILE A 100 -2.52 -6.05 25.83
C ILE A 100 -3.09 -4.68 25.40
N ALA A 101 -3.83 -4.66 24.31
CA ALA A 101 -4.61 -3.50 23.86
C ALA A 101 -6.07 -3.70 24.29
N ILE A 102 -6.61 -2.74 25.01
CA ILE A 102 -7.97 -2.72 25.55
C ILE A 102 -8.67 -1.43 25.16
N GLY A 103 -9.99 -1.43 25.10
CA GLY A 103 -10.74 -0.21 24.78
C GLY A 103 -12.24 -0.35 24.86
N LYS A 104 -12.92 0.76 24.61
CA LYS A 104 -14.39 0.84 24.59
C LYS A 104 -14.87 1.88 23.60
N VAL A 105 -16.11 1.73 23.18
CA VAL A 105 -16.86 2.69 22.34
C VAL A 105 -18.03 3.20 23.17
N GLU A 106 -18.26 4.49 23.18
CA GLU A 106 -19.36 5.16 23.87
C GLU A 106 -20.07 6.11 22.91
N ASN A 107 -21.38 6.25 23.06
CA ASN A 107 -22.12 7.25 22.30
C ASN A 107 -21.71 8.66 22.76
N ALA A 108 -21.54 9.58 21.82
CA ALA A 108 -21.24 10.98 22.07
C ALA A 108 -22.34 11.90 21.49
N ALA A 109 -22.30 13.16 21.82
CA ALA A 109 -23.27 14.13 21.35
C ALA A 109 -23.22 14.26 19.80
N GLY A 110 -24.37 14.64 19.19
CA GLY A 110 -24.43 14.89 17.75
C GLY A 110 -24.31 13.65 16.85
N GLY A 111 -24.67 12.45 17.36
CA GLY A 111 -24.57 11.21 16.60
C GLY A 111 -23.14 10.71 16.39
N GLN A 112 -22.19 11.25 17.14
CA GLN A 112 -20.80 10.81 17.17
C GLN A 112 -20.61 9.63 18.13
N ILE A 113 -19.46 8.99 18.03
CA ILE A 113 -18.97 7.97 18.96
C ILE A 113 -17.63 8.40 19.52
N LYS A 114 -17.38 8.06 20.79
CA LYS A 114 -16.11 8.23 21.47
C LYS A 114 -15.44 6.85 21.57
N ILE A 115 -14.29 6.71 20.94
CA ILE A 115 -13.47 5.50 20.96
C ILE A 115 -12.28 5.77 21.86
N SER A 116 -12.09 4.99 22.93
CA SER A 116 -10.94 5.09 23.81
C SER A 116 -10.18 3.77 23.83
N PHE A 117 -8.85 3.84 23.82
CA PHE A 117 -8.00 2.67 23.93
C PHE A 117 -6.82 2.91 24.88
N ARG A 118 -6.25 1.81 25.40
CA ARG A 118 -5.02 1.80 26.20
C ARG A 118 -4.21 0.58 25.80
N LEU A 119 -2.89 0.74 25.66
CA LEU A 119 -1.92 -0.32 25.48
C LEU A 119 -1.17 -0.52 26.80
N MET A 120 -1.24 -1.71 27.37
CA MET A 120 -0.61 -2.03 28.64
C MET A 120 0.55 -3.01 28.42
N ASP A 121 1.69 -2.76 29.08
CA ASP A 121 2.76 -3.75 29.23
C ASP A 121 2.37 -4.76 30.30
N VAL A 122 2.43 -6.05 29.96
CA VAL A 122 2.00 -7.13 30.85
C VAL A 122 3.02 -7.38 31.97
N SER A 123 4.31 -7.25 31.67
CA SER A 123 5.40 -7.50 32.62
C SER A 123 5.58 -6.37 33.61
N GLN A 124 5.54 -5.13 33.12
CA GLN A 124 5.74 -3.94 33.92
C GLN A 124 4.44 -3.39 34.53
N GLN A 125 3.28 -3.97 34.14
CA GLN A 125 1.94 -3.60 34.58
C GLN A 125 1.65 -2.09 34.46
N LYS A 126 2.18 -1.47 33.40
CA LYS A 126 2.05 -0.03 33.12
C LYS A 126 1.45 0.23 31.75
N GLN A 127 0.84 1.40 31.57
CA GLN A 127 0.39 1.87 30.30
C GLN A 127 1.58 2.34 29.45
N LEU A 128 1.67 1.84 28.20
CA LEU A 128 2.66 2.26 27.20
C LEU A 128 2.15 3.46 26.39
N THR A 129 0.91 3.38 25.92
CA THR A 129 0.25 4.46 25.18
C THR A 129 -1.26 4.34 25.30
N GLY A 130 -1.99 5.32 24.80
CA GLY A 130 -3.43 5.33 24.73
C GLY A 130 -3.95 6.60 24.06
N GLY A 131 -5.22 6.61 23.74
CA GLY A 131 -5.86 7.74 23.06
C GLY A 131 -7.36 7.73 23.20
N GLU A 132 -7.99 8.85 22.83
CA GLU A 132 -9.42 9.03 22.75
C GLU A 132 -9.75 9.77 21.46
N PHE A 133 -10.75 9.29 20.73
CA PHE A 133 -11.16 9.82 19.43
C PHE A 133 -12.67 10.02 19.45
N THR A 134 -13.12 11.21 19.09
CA THR A 134 -14.56 11.49 18.90
C THR A 134 -14.79 11.71 17.42
N VAL A 135 -15.54 10.80 16.80
CA VAL A 135 -15.75 10.77 15.35
C VAL A 135 -17.17 10.32 15.01
N THR A 136 -17.58 10.55 13.77
CA THR A 136 -18.78 9.91 13.23
C THR A 136 -18.55 8.42 13.01
N PRO A 137 -19.59 7.55 13.12
CA PRO A 137 -19.45 6.09 13.00
C PRO A 137 -18.76 5.61 11.72
N ASP A 138 -18.92 6.30 10.59
CA ASP A 138 -18.29 6.00 9.31
C ASP A 138 -16.75 6.15 9.32
N ARG A 139 -16.21 6.95 10.25
CA ARG A 139 -14.75 7.13 10.45
C ARG A 139 -14.14 6.14 11.43
N SER A 140 -14.91 5.26 12.05
CA SER A 140 -14.41 4.30 13.06
C SER A 140 -13.27 3.43 12.54
N ARG A 141 -13.32 3.02 11.27
CA ARG A 141 -12.26 2.23 10.65
C ARG A 141 -10.94 3.02 10.52
N GLN A 142 -11.00 4.30 10.15
CA GLN A 142 -9.83 5.17 10.13
C GLN A 142 -9.21 5.30 11.52
N VAL A 143 -10.04 5.36 12.57
CA VAL A 143 -9.57 5.35 13.97
C VAL A 143 -8.91 4.02 14.32
N ALA A 144 -9.43 2.88 13.84
CA ALA A 144 -8.81 1.58 14.06
C ALA A 144 -7.39 1.53 13.47
N HIS A 145 -7.18 1.99 12.25
CA HIS A 145 -5.86 2.12 11.63
C HIS A 145 -4.95 3.07 12.43
N ALA A 146 -5.47 4.19 12.91
CA ALA A 146 -4.71 5.13 13.75
C ALA A 146 -4.32 4.52 15.10
N ILE A 147 -5.19 3.72 15.72
CA ILE A 147 -4.87 2.96 16.93
C ILE A 147 -3.74 1.95 16.65
N ALA A 148 -3.83 1.22 15.55
CA ALA A 148 -2.77 0.30 15.14
C ALA A 148 -1.43 1.02 14.93
N ASP A 149 -1.45 2.21 14.30
CA ASP A 149 -0.26 3.08 14.16
C ASP A 149 0.37 3.44 15.51
N LEU A 150 -0.45 3.88 16.48
CA LEU A 150 0.02 4.23 17.83
C LEU A 150 0.57 3.02 18.59
N ILE A 151 -0.05 1.85 18.45
CA ILE A 151 0.44 0.59 19.04
C ILE A 151 1.79 0.22 18.42
N TYR A 152 1.87 0.27 17.09
CA TYR A 152 3.09 -0.05 16.35
C TYR A 152 4.24 0.86 16.77
N GLU A 153 4.00 2.16 16.83
CA GLU A 153 4.99 3.17 17.22
C GLU A 153 5.46 2.98 18.67
N ALA A 154 4.53 2.74 19.60
CA ALA A 154 4.85 2.54 21.01
C ALA A 154 5.75 1.31 21.27
N ILE A 155 5.62 0.27 20.44
CA ILE A 155 6.37 -0.99 20.59
C ILE A 155 7.67 -0.96 19.79
N THR A 156 7.65 -0.43 18.56
CA THR A 156 8.79 -0.52 17.64
C THR A 156 9.65 0.74 17.61
N GLY A 157 9.15 1.86 18.14
CA GLY A 157 9.78 3.18 18.01
C GLY A 157 9.71 3.75 16.58
N GLN A 158 8.97 3.12 15.68
CA GLN A 158 8.83 3.53 14.29
C GLN A 158 7.41 4.01 14.03
N LYS A 159 7.25 5.07 13.24
CA LYS A 159 5.92 5.56 12.85
C LYS A 159 5.11 4.46 12.16
N GLY A 160 3.85 4.28 12.54
CA GLY A 160 2.94 3.35 11.91
C GLY A 160 2.61 3.77 10.46
N PHE A 161 2.05 2.86 9.68
CA PHE A 161 1.74 3.08 8.25
C PHE A 161 0.33 2.58 7.88
N PHE A 162 -0.47 2.16 8.84
CA PHE A 162 -1.77 1.54 8.59
C PHE A 162 -2.84 2.56 8.20
N ASN A 163 -2.77 3.78 8.74
CA ASN A 163 -3.64 4.87 8.31
C ASN A 163 -3.10 5.53 7.02
N THR A 164 -2.89 4.71 5.98
CA THR A 164 -2.48 5.13 4.63
C THR A 164 -3.38 4.49 3.59
N ARG A 165 -3.18 4.83 2.31
CA ARG A 165 -3.99 4.29 1.21
C ARG A 165 -3.12 3.68 0.12
N LEU A 166 -3.67 2.69 -0.57
CA LEU A 166 -3.09 2.08 -1.75
C LEU A 166 -3.81 2.57 -2.99
N ALA A 167 -3.07 2.75 -4.08
CA ALA A 167 -3.65 2.90 -5.42
C ALA A 167 -3.19 1.72 -6.27
N TYR A 168 -4.05 1.23 -7.15
CA TYR A 168 -3.73 0.16 -8.09
C TYR A 168 -4.72 0.16 -9.26
N VAL A 169 -4.37 -0.50 -10.33
CA VAL A 169 -5.26 -0.73 -11.46
C VAL A 169 -5.83 -2.14 -11.37
N LEU A 170 -7.16 -2.24 -11.33
CA LEU A 170 -7.87 -3.52 -11.41
C LEU A 170 -8.27 -3.75 -12.86
N LYS A 171 -7.75 -4.82 -13.46
CA LYS A 171 -8.11 -5.29 -14.81
C LYS A 171 -9.10 -6.44 -14.70
N SER A 172 -10.25 -6.30 -15.33
CA SER A 172 -11.26 -7.36 -15.42
C SER A 172 -11.74 -7.47 -16.86
N GLY A 173 -11.30 -8.49 -17.56
CA GLY A 173 -11.52 -8.64 -18.99
C GLY A 173 -10.96 -7.45 -19.78
N ARG A 174 -11.82 -6.67 -20.44
CA ARG A 174 -11.47 -5.47 -21.22
C ARG A 174 -11.65 -4.17 -20.44
N SER A 175 -11.94 -4.23 -19.15
CA SER A 175 -12.17 -3.06 -18.31
C SER A 175 -10.98 -2.83 -17.38
N TYR A 176 -10.56 -1.56 -17.27
CA TYR A 176 -9.54 -1.09 -16.35
C TYR A 176 -10.19 -0.12 -15.36
N ALA A 177 -9.89 -0.28 -14.09
CA ALA A 177 -10.36 0.61 -13.03
C ALA A 177 -9.20 1.05 -12.15
N LEU A 178 -8.94 2.34 -12.09
CA LEU A 178 -8.03 2.90 -11.09
C LEU A 178 -8.76 2.94 -9.75
N GLN A 179 -8.23 2.20 -8.80
CA GLN A 179 -8.79 2.00 -7.47
C GLN A 179 -7.94 2.67 -6.40
N ILE A 180 -8.59 3.13 -5.35
CA ILE A 180 -7.95 3.52 -4.09
C ILE A 180 -8.60 2.72 -2.97
N SER A 181 -7.80 2.12 -2.10
CA SER A 181 -8.26 1.36 -0.94
C SER A 181 -7.52 1.74 0.34
N ASP A 182 -8.02 1.27 1.49
CA ASP A 182 -7.24 1.21 2.72
C ASP A 182 -6.03 0.27 2.53
N VAL A 183 -5.07 0.32 3.45
CA VAL A 183 -3.81 -0.45 3.38
C VAL A 183 -4.03 -1.97 3.36
N ASP A 184 -5.13 -2.44 3.92
CA ASP A 184 -5.52 -3.86 3.93
C ASP A 184 -6.34 -4.29 2.70
N GLY A 185 -6.45 -3.42 1.69
CA GLY A 185 -7.19 -3.67 0.45
C GLY A 185 -8.71 -3.52 0.57
N GLN A 186 -9.22 -3.18 1.76
CA GLN A 186 -10.66 -2.98 1.97
C GLN A 186 -11.10 -1.56 1.56
N ARG A 187 -12.43 -1.33 1.50
CA ARG A 187 -13.05 -0.05 1.13
C ARG A 187 -12.52 0.53 -0.18
N SER A 188 -12.26 -0.34 -1.16
CA SER A 188 -11.78 0.09 -2.46
C SER A 188 -12.82 0.97 -3.17
N GLN A 189 -12.36 2.10 -3.68
CA GLN A 189 -13.15 3.07 -4.45
C GLN A 189 -12.57 3.20 -5.84
N THR A 190 -13.43 3.08 -6.86
CA THR A 190 -13.04 3.35 -8.24
C THR A 190 -13.05 4.86 -8.47
N ILE A 191 -11.90 5.42 -8.81
CA ILE A 191 -11.76 6.84 -9.14
C ILE A 191 -11.75 7.11 -10.65
N LEU A 192 -11.47 6.08 -11.46
CA LEU A 192 -11.54 6.14 -12.92
C LEU A 192 -11.84 4.75 -13.49
N ARG A 193 -12.74 4.66 -14.48
CA ARG A 193 -12.99 3.46 -15.31
C ARG A 193 -12.67 3.76 -16.76
N SER A 194 -12.13 2.78 -17.49
CA SER A 194 -11.84 2.87 -18.91
C SER A 194 -11.90 1.49 -19.56
N THR A 195 -12.24 1.44 -20.85
CA THR A 195 -12.03 0.28 -21.71
C THR A 195 -10.60 0.22 -22.28
N GLU A 196 -9.89 1.35 -22.20
CA GLU A 196 -8.51 1.46 -22.60
C GLU A 196 -7.58 1.39 -21.37
N PRO A 197 -6.32 0.96 -21.53
CA PRO A 197 -5.40 0.82 -20.41
C PRO A 197 -5.27 2.09 -19.55
N ILE A 198 -5.19 1.89 -18.26
CA ILE A 198 -4.74 2.85 -17.26
C ILE A 198 -3.50 2.23 -16.64
N ILE A 199 -2.38 2.96 -16.56
CA ILE A 199 -1.13 2.44 -16.00
C ILE A 199 -0.39 3.48 -15.16
N SER A 200 0.58 3.03 -14.37
CA SER A 200 1.56 3.85 -13.64
C SER A 200 0.93 4.90 -12.72
N PRO A 201 -0.02 4.57 -11.84
CA PRO A 201 -0.50 5.52 -10.84
C PRO A 201 0.65 5.95 -9.92
N SER A 202 0.67 7.22 -9.55
CA SER A 202 1.69 7.82 -8.71
C SER A 202 1.07 8.87 -7.81
N TRP A 203 1.21 8.73 -6.50
CA TRP A 203 0.68 9.64 -5.51
C TRP A 203 1.47 10.94 -5.43
N SER A 204 0.79 12.06 -5.29
CA SER A 204 1.43 13.29 -4.83
C SER A 204 1.88 13.15 -3.36
N PRO A 205 2.94 13.86 -2.93
CA PRO A 205 3.46 13.76 -1.56
C PRO A 205 2.44 14.12 -0.48
N ASN A 206 1.47 14.99 -0.79
CA ASN A 206 0.41 15.39 0.13
C ASN A 206 -0.84 14.48 0.09
N GLY A 207 -0.83 13.41 -0.73
CA GLY A 207 -1.95 12.47 -0.87
C GLY A 207 -3.24 13.04 -1.49
N ARG A 208 -3.22 14.31 -1.94
CA ARG A 208 -4.40 14.96 -2.54
C ARG A 208 -4.58 14.59 -4.00
N TYR A 209 -3.47 14.43 -4.74
CA TYR A 209 -3.50 14.18 -6.18
C TYR A 209 -2.94 12.80 -6.50
N ILE A 210 -3.41 12.25 -7.61
CA ILE A 210 -2.84 11.07 -8.23
C ILE A 210 -2.52 11.37 -9.70
N ALA A 211 -1.29 11.09 -10.12
CA ALA A 211 -0.91 11.09 -11.52
C ALA A 211 -1.05 9.68 -12.07
N TYR A 212 -1.44 9.52 -13.31
CA TYR A 212 -1.54 8.24 -14.02
C TYR A 212 -1.46 8.43 -15.52
N VAL A 213 -1.24 7.36 -16.26
CA VAL A 213 -1.30 7.33 -17.71
C VAL A 213 -2.64 6.72 -18.14
N SER A 214 -3.32 7.39 -19.08
CA SER A 214 -4.53 6.86 -19.71
C SER A 214 -4.40 6.82 -21.22
N PHE A 215 -4.86 5.71 -21.82
CA PHE A 215 -4.91 5.50 -23.26
C PHE A 215 -6.27 5.87 -23.89
N ALA A 216 -7.20 6.42 -23.14
CA ALA A 216 -8.53 6.79 -23.59
C ALA A 216 -8.54 7.76 -24.79
N SER A 217 -7.45 8.49 -25.04
CA SER A 217 -7.27 9.39 -26.19
C SER A 217 -6.59 8.70 -27.40
N GLN A 218 -6.58 7.37 -27.46
CA GLN A 218 -5.89 6.53 -28.45
C GLN A 218 -4.35 6.70 -28.47
N LYS A 219 -3.80 7.39 -27.50
CA LYS A 219 -2.39 7.50 -27.21
C LYS A 219 -2.20 7.66 -25.69
N PRO A 220 -1.03 7.31 -25.14
CA PRO A 220 -0.76 7.52 -23.73
C PRO A 220 -0.61 9.02 -23.41
N VAL A 221 -1.37 9.48 -22.42
CA VAL A 221 -1.38 10.85 -21.90
C VAL A 221 -1.24 10.77 -20.37
N VAL A 222 -0.41 11.63 -19.78
CA VAL A 222 -0.28 11.74 -18.33
C VAL A 222 -1.33 12.71 -17.81
N TRP A 223 -2.12 12.22 -16.87
CA TRP A 223 -3.17 12.98 -16.18
C TRP A 223 -2.82 13.16 -14.72
N VAL A 224 -3.25 14.26 -14.13
CA VAL A 224 -3.30 14.49 -12.68
C VAL A 224 -4.76 14.69 -12.29
N GLN A 225 -5.21 13.93 -11.28
CA GLN A 225 -6.57 13.98 -10.76
C GLN A 225 -6.54 14.42 -9.29
N ASP A 226 -7.38 15.41 -8.94
CA ASP A 226 -7.67 15.79 -7.56
C ASP A 226 -8.66 14.78 -6.96
N LEU A 227 -8.28 14.11 -5.89
CA LEU A 227 -9.08 13.06 -5.26
C LEU A 227 -10.26 13.60 -4.45
N ALA A 228 -10.20 14.86 -4.02
CA ALA A 228 -11.29 15.48 -3.27
C ALA A 228 -12.43 15.94 -4.21
N THR A 229 -12.10 16.44 -5.40
CA THR A 229 -13.09 16.99 -6.34
C THR A 229 -13.38 16.07 -7.52
N GLY A 230 -12.53 15.07 -7.78
CA GLY A 230 -12.59 14.22 -8.96
C GLY A 230 -12.12 14.91 -10.26
N GLN A 231 -11.79 16.21 -10.23
CA GLN A 231 -11.33 16.94 -11.39
C GLN A 231 -9.96 16.43 -11.85
N ARG A 232 -9.78 16.34 -13.16
CA ARG A 232 -8.54 15.89 -13.77
C ARG A 232 -8.06 16.83 -14.88
N ARG A 233 -6.73 16.93 -15.04
CA ARG A 233 -6.09 17.71 -16.09
C ARG A 233 -5.00 16.88 -16.78
N ALA A 234 -4.86 17.04 -18.08
CA ALA A 234 -3.74 16.48 -18.84
C ALA A 234 -2.50 17.34 -18.58
N VAL A 235 -1.47 16.76 -17.97
CA VAL A 235 -0.22 17.48 -17.65
C VAL A 235 0.88 17.19 -18.66
N ALA A 236 0.88 16.02 -19.32
CA ALA A 236 1.74 15.73 -20.45
C ALA A 236 0.92 15.08 -21.58
N ASN A 237 0.73 15.84 -22.66
CA ASN A 237 0.03 15.43 -23.87
C ASN A 237 0.80 15.87 -25.13
N PHE A 238 2.11 15.58 -25.12
CA PHE A 238 3.01 15.92 -26.24
C PHE A 238 2.86 14.91 -27.39
N LYS A 239 3.48 15.21 -28.54
CA LYS A 239 3.56 14.27 -29.67
C LYS A 239 4.25 12.98 -29.23
N GLY A 240 3.70 11.85 -29.67
CA GLY A 240 4.20 10.51 -29.28
C GLY A 240 3.69 10.06 -27.91
N SER A 241 4.46 9.20 -27.25
CA SER A 241 4.11 8.63 -25.94
C SER A 241 4.44 9.58 -24.80
N ASN A 242 3.57 9.60 -23.78
CA ASN A 242 3.70 10.34 -22.55
C ASN A 242 3.41 9.37 -21.39
N SER A 243 4.40 9.02 -20.59
CA SER A 243 4.26 7.90 -19.61
C SER A 243 5.07 8.10 -18.35
N ALA A 244 4.94 7.11 -17.43
CA ALA A 244 5.72 6.91 -16.22
C ALA A 244 5.87 8.18 -15.34
N PRO A 245 4.77 8.81 -14.89
CA PRO A 245 4.85 9.99 -14.05
C PRO A 245 5.43 9.64 -12.66
N ALA A 246 6.35 10.47 -12.18
CA ALA A 246 6.88 10.42 -10.83
C ALA A 246 6.89 11.83 -10.23
N TRP A 247 6.28 12.00 -9.05
CA TRP A 247 6.24 13.29 -8.36
C TRP A 247 7.57 13.64 -7.72
N SER A 248 7.94 14.91 -7.78
CA SER A 248 8.99 15.46 -6.92
C SER A 248 8.52 15.49 -5.45
N PRO A 249 9.43 15.37 -4.46
CA PRO A 249 9.05 15.32 -3.04
C PRO A 249 8.31 16.56 -2.54
N ASP A 250 8.54 17.72 -3.15
CA ASP A 250 7.83 18.98 -2.86
C ASP A 250 6.46 19.09 -3.55
N GLY A 251 6.12 18.12 -4.42
CA GLY A 251 4.86 18.10 -5.18
C GLY A 251 4.74 19.14 -6.28
N SER A 252 5.79 19.93 -6.57
CA SER A 252 5.73 21.00 -7.56
C SER A 252 5.96 20.54 -8.98
N LYS A 253 6.57 19.37 -9.18
CA LYS A 253 7.00 18.84 -10.48
C LYS A 253 6.67 17.37 -10.65
N LEU A 254 6.68 16.95 -11.91
CA LEU A 254 6.68 15.54 -12.33
C LEU A 254 7.88 15.27 -13.22
N ALA A 255 8.56 14.15 -13.00
CA ALA A 255 9.36 13.52 -14.02
C ALA A 255 8.44 12.64 -14.87
N VAL A 256 8.54 12.76 -16.19
CA VAL A 256 7.73 12.01 -17.16
C VAL A 256 8.60 11.48 -18.28
N VAL A 257 8.17 10.41 -18.92
CA VAL A 257 8.85 9.88 -20.11
C VAL A 257 8.12 10.35 -21.37
N LEU A 258 8.85 10.99 -22.27
CA LEU A 258 8.32 11.45 -23.54
C LEU A 258 9.14 10.89 -24.70
N THR A 259 8.47 10.62 -25.84
CA THR A 259 9.12 10.18 -27.09
C THR A 259 9.21 11.27 -28.15
N THR A 260 9.05 12.53 -27.78
CA THR A 260 9.07 13.69 -28.68
C THR A 260 10.39 13.84 -29.44
N SER A 261 11.48 13.31 -28.91
CA SER A 261 12.83 13.36 -29.52
C SER A 261 13.20 12.07 -30.28
N GLY A 262 12.24 11.17 -30.52
CA GLY A 262 12.45 9.86 -31.16
C GLY A 262 12.42 8.72 -30.14
N ASN A 263 13.42 8.63 -29.27
CA ASN A 263 13.48 7.63 -28.21
C ASN A 263 12.79 8.11 -26.91
N SER A 264 12.44 7.16 -26.04
CA SER A 264 11.97 7.45 -24.67
C SER A 264 13.04 8.18 -23.89
N GLN A 265 12.72 9.36 -23.38
CA GLN A 265 13.61 10.19 -22.59
C GLN A 265 12.86 10.81 -21.41
N ILE A 266 13.60 11.14 -20.36
CA ILE A 266 13.02 11.72 -19.15
C ILE A 266 12.98 13.25 -19.29
N TYR A 267 11.83 13.81 -18.94
CA TYR A 267 11.58 15.24 -18.90
C TYR A 267 11.04 15.63 -17.52
N ILE A 268 11.36 16.84 -17.09
CA ILE A 268 10.78 17.48 -15.91
C ILE A 268 9.75 18.49 -16.37
N ILE A 269 8.55 18.41 -15.81
CA ILE A 269 7.41 19.29 -16.11
C ILE A 269 6.81 19.80 -14.79
N SER A 270 6.18 20.98 -14.79
CA SER A 270 5.38 21.44 -13.66
C SER A 270 4.23 20.44 -13.37
N ALA A 271 3.87 20.27 -12.12
CA ALA A 271 2.69 19.48 -11.72
C ALA A 271 1.38 20.02 -12.33
N ASP A 272 1.36 21.29 -12.73
CA ASP A 272 0.23 21.93 -13.41
C ASP A 272 0.27 21.79 -14.94
N GLY A 273 1.32 21.17 -15.48
CA GLY A 273 1.56 21.02 -16.91
C GLY A 273 2.42 22.17 -17.48
N GLY A 274 2.42 22.32 -18.81
CA GLY A 274 3.19 23.36 -19.51
C GLY A 274 4.43 22.81 -20.20
N ALA A 275 5.51 23.64 -20.29
CA ALA A 275 6.73 23.27 -21.00
C ALA A 275 7.48 22.12 -20.27
N ALA A 276 7.99 21.17 -21.05
CA ALA A 276 8.80 20.08 -20.56
C ALA A 276 10.28 20.33 -20.81
N ARG A 277 11.11 20.23 -19.78
CA ARG A 277 12.56 20.33 -19.87
C ARG A 277 13.17 18.93 -19.90
N ARG A 278 13.89 18.59 -20.96
CA ARG A 278 14.61 17.33 -21.04
C ARG A 278 15.67 17.26 -19.92
N LEU A 279 15.74 16.13 -19.22
CA LEU A 279 16.63 15.97 -18.04
C LEU A 279 18.10 15.81 -18.46
N MET A 280 18.34 15.00 -19.51
CA MET A 280 19.68 14.74 -20.04
C MET A 280 19.63 14.38 -21.52
N TYR A 281 20.79 14.35 -22.17
CA TYR A 281 20.93 14.00 -23.59
C TYR A 281 21.79 12.75 -23.72
N ASN A 282 21.24 11.70 -24.32
CA ASN A 282 21.94 10.46 -24.66
C ASN A 282 21.22 9.77 -25.81
N GLY A 283 21.82 8.71 -26.39
CA GLY A 283 21.25 7.92 -27.48
C GLY A 283 20.42 6.71 -27.03
N GLY A 284 20.39 6.40 -25.75
CA GLY A 284 19.67 5.25 -25.20
C GLY A 284 18.20 5.54 -24.88
N ILE A 285 17.51 4.52 -24.39
CA ILE A 285 16.15 4.59 -23.86
C ILE A 285 16.22 4.86 -22.38
N ASP A 286 15.65 5.97 -21.90
CA ASP A 286 15.54 6.32 -20.49
C ASP A 286 14.07 6.32 -20.08
N THR A 287 13.74 5.54 -19.02
CA THR A 287 12.36 5.35 -18.59
C THR A 287 12.24 5.16 -17.08
N GLU A 288 11.00 5.05 -16.57
CA GLU A 288 10.66 4.76 -15.17
C GLU A 288 11.39 5.64 -14.14
N PRO A 289 11.26 6.97 -14.22
CA PRO A 289 11.89 7.87 -13.29
C PRO A 289 11.32 7.73 -11.87
N SER A 290 12.18 7.99 -10.87
CA SER A 290 11.83 8.10 -9.46
C SER A 290 12.74 9.11 -8.79
N PHE A 291 12.17 10.10 -8.10
CA PHE A 291 12.98 11.08 -7.36
C PHE A 291 13.60 10.46 -6.11
N SER A 292 14.77 10.95 -5.71
CA SER A 292 15.27 10.77 -4.36
C SER A 292 14.40 11.53 -3.35
N PRO A 293 14.32 11.09 -2.07
CA PRO A 293 13.47 11.75 -1.06
C PRO A 293 13.81 13.21 -0.80
N ASP A 294 15.05 13.62 -1.00
CA ASP A 294 15.52 15.00 -0.90
C ASP A 294 15.32 15.82 -2.19
N GLY A 295 14.83 15.19 -3.26
CA GLY A 295 14.57 15.82 -4.56
C GLY A 295 15.83 16.17 -5.37
N SER A 296 17.03 15.86 -4.89
CA SER A 296 18.28 16.23 -5.54
C SER A 296 18.62 15.36 -6.76
N MET A 297 18.17 14.11 -6.77
CA MET A 297 18.47 13.10 -7.79
C MET A 297 17.21 12.54 -8.42
N VAL A 298 17.33 12.06 -9.66
CA VAL A 298 16.35 11.21 -10.34
C VAL A 298 17.01 9.87 -10.62
N TYR A 299 16.40 8.79 -10.10
CA TYR A 299 16.76 7.42 -10.42
C TYR A 299 15.89 6.97 -11.60
N PHE A 300 16.44 6.18 -12.50
CA PHE A 300 15.75 5.78 -13.73
C PHE A 300 16.34 4.53 -14.35
N VAL A 301 15.62 3.95 -15.28
CA VAL A 301 16.09 2.81 -16.09
C VAL A 301 16.71 3.34 -17.37
N SER A 302 17.86 2.80 -17.76
CA SER A 302 18.52 3.10 -19.04
C SER A 302 19.18 1.86 -19.65
N ASP A 303 19.10 1.75 -20.96
CA ASP A 303 19.78 0.72 -21.76
C ASP A 303 21.14 1.17 -22.30
N ARG A 304 21.66 2.33 -21.90
CA ARG A 304 22.91 2.94 -22.39
C ARG A 304 24.16 2.06 -22.29
N SER A 305 24.13 1.03 -21.42
CA SER A 305 25.19 0.03 -21.29
C SER A 305 24.85 -1.31 -21.95
N GLY A 306 23.85 -1.34 -22.86
CA GLY A 306 23.39 -2.50 -23.62
C GLY A 306 22.11 -3.14 -23.07
N ASN A 307 21.99 -3.35 -21.75
CA ASN A 307 20.81 -3.90 -21.11
C ASN A 307 20.21 -2.91 -20.10
N PRO A 308 18.90 -2.97 -19.82
CA PRO A 308 18.25 -2.12 -18.84
C PRO A 308 18.89 -2.24 -17.45
N GLN A 309 19.37 -1.12 -16.94
CA GLN A 309 19.95 -0.98 -15.61
C GLN A 309 19.46 0.31 -14.95
N ILE A 310 19.58 0.37 -13.64
CA ILE A 310 19.19 1.55 -12.89
C ILE A 310 20.38 2.52 -12.81
N TYR A 311 20.10 3.77 -13.16
CA TYR A 311 21.02 4.90 -13.09
C TYR A 311 20.42 5.99 -12.22
N ARG A 312 21.25 6.93 -11.80
CA ARG A 312 20.84 8.18 -11.15
C ARG A 312 21.52 9.38 -11.81
N VAL A 313 20.86 10.52 -11.80
CA VAL A 313 21.36 11.78 -12.33
C VAL A 313 20.87 12.95 -11.46
N PRO A 314 21.62 14.04 -11.29
CA PRO A 314 21.11 15.23 -10.61
C PRO A 314 19.83 15.76 -11.29
N VAL A 315 18.87 16.28 -10.53
CA VAL A 315 17.59 16.79 -11.05
C VAL A 315 17.76 17.94 -12.04
N ASN A 316 18.89 18.64 -11.97
CA ASN A 316 19.23 19.73 -12.91
C ASN A 316 19.94 19.23 -14.18
N GLY A 317 20.18 17.92 -14.31
CA GLY A 317 20.93 17.31 -15.39
C GLY A 317 22.39 17.06 -15.01
N GLY A 318 23.17 16.50 -15.94
CA GLY A 318 24.56 16.13 -15.75
C GLY A 318 24.84 14.68 -16.14
N ASP A 319 25.92 14.13 -15.66
CA ASP A 319 26.35 12.75 -15.96
C ASP A 319 25.57 11.74 -15.12
N ALA A 320 25.02 10.74 -15.80
CA ALA A 320 24.32 9.65 -15.16
C ALA A 320 25.29 8.61 -14.60
N GLN A 321 25.06 8.19 -13.36
CA GLN A 321 25.83 7.17 -12.65
C GLN A 321 25.02 5.89 -12.55
N ARG A 322 25.64 4.76 -12.90
CA ARG A 322 25.01 3.43 -12.75
C ARG A 322 24.90 3.06 -11.27
N VAL A 323 23.77 2.48 -10.88
CA VAL A 323 23.46 2.08 -9.50
C VAL A 323 23.42 0.57 -9.34
N THR A 324 22.88 -0.17 -10.32
CA THR A 324 22.77 -1.64 -10.26
C THR A 324 23.88 -2.30 -11.08
N TRP A 325 24.61 -3.25 -10.47
CA TRP A 325 25.72 -3.95 -11.07
C TRP A 325 25.51 -5.47 -11.22
N GLU A 326 24.65 -6.03 -10.36
CA GLU A 326 24.30 -7.44 -10.40
C GLU A 326 23.12 -7.70 -11.37
N GLY A 327 23.21 -8.81 -12.09
CA GLY A 327 22.22 -9.16 -13.11
C GLY A 327 22.32 -8.31 -14.36
N ASN A 328 21.62 -8.72 -15.40
CA ASN A 328 21.65 -8.07 -16.71
C ASN A 328 20.35 -7.33 -17.07
N TYR A 329 19.39 -7.27 -16.15
CA TYR A 329 18.11 -6.58 -16.36
C TYR A 329 17.53 -6.13 -15.02
N ASN A 330 17.58 -4.83 -14.75
CA ASN A 330 17.06 -4.22 -13.52
C ASN A 330 16.21 -3.00 -13.88
N VAL A 331 14.94 -2.97 -13.42
CA VAL A 331 13.93 -1.97 -13.79
C VAL A 331 13.07 -1.56 -12.58
N SER A 332 12.20 -0.57 -12.75
CA SER A 332 11.22 -0.10 -11.76
C SER A 332 11.82 0.35 -10.42
N PRO A 333 12.79 1.30 -10.43
CA PRO A 333 13.44 1.76 -9.20
C PRO A 333 12.49 2.57 -8.31
N LYS A 334 12.55 2.30 -7.01
CA LYS A 334 11.94 3.13 -5.94
C LYS A 334 12.87 3.21 -4.75
N LEU A 335 13.01 4.41 -4.19
CA LEU A 335 13.80 4.61 -2.98
C LEU A 335 12.94 4.56 -1.74
N SER A 336 13.53 4.05 -0.65
CA SER A 336 12.96 4.20 0.69
C SER A 336 12.88 5.69 1.07
N PRO A 337 11.95 6.08 1.97
CA PRO A 337 11.81 7.48 2.39
C PRO A 337 13.05 8.09 3.05
N ASP A 338 13.94 7.27 3.60
CA ASP A 338 15.24 7.69 4.14
C ASP A 338 16.37 7.73 3.10
N GLY A 339 16.08 7.33 1.85
CA GLY A 339 17.03 7.32 0.75
C GLY A 339 18.12 6.26 0.80
N LYS A 340 18.07 5.32 1.76
CA LYS A 340 19.14 4.34 1.99
C LYS A 340 18.94 3.03 1.24
N THR A 341 17.70 2.67 0.94
CA THR A 341 17.36 1.40 0.28
C THR A 341 16.70 1.67 -1.07
N LEU A 342 17.16 0.95 -2.09
CA LEU A 342 16.52 0.91 -3.41
C LEU A 342 15.76 -0.41 -3.52
N VAL A 343 14.46 -0.37 -3.90
CA VAL A 343 13.74 -1.54 -4.39
C VAL A 343 13.54 -1.46 -5.88
N TYR A 344 13.61 -2.60 -6.55
CA TYR A 344 13.51 -2.68 -7.99
C TYR A 344 13.13 -4.09 -8.45
N ILE A 345 12.82 -4.25 -9.73
CA ILE A 345 12.59 -5.55 -10.35
C ILE A 345 13.89 -6.02 -11.03
N ARG A 346 14.32 -7.23 -10.68
CA ARG A 346 15.40 -7.94 -11.37
C ARG A 346 14.82 -9.10 -12.16
N ARG A 347 15.25 -9.23 -13.42
CA ARG A 347 14.99 -10.43 -14.22
C ARG A 347 16.16 -11.39 -14.06
N ALA A 348 15.86 -12.62 -13.62
CA ALA A 348 16.82 -13.71 -13.51
C ALA A 348 16.15 -15.05 -13.88
N ALA A 349 16.77 -15.84 -14.74
CA ALA A 349 16.25 -17.13 -15.20
C ALA A 349 14.79 -17.06 -15.70
N GLY A 350 14.41 -15.99 -16.40
CA GLY A 350 13.06 -15.78 -16.92
C GLY A 350 12.06 -15.19 -15.93
N ASN A 351 12.37 -15.16 -14.64
CA ASN A 351 11.49 -14.61 -13.60
C ASN A 351 11.78 -13.14 -13.34
N PHE A 352 10.73 -12.36 -13.03
CA PHE A 352 10.80 -10.96 -12.61
C PHE A 352 10.51 -10.90 -11.12
N ARG A 353 11.47 -10.48 -10.32
CA ARG A 353 11.40 -10.52 -8.86
C ARG A 353 11.73 -9.18 -8.22
N VAL A 354 11.06 -8.88 -7.13
CA VAL A 354 11.36 -7.70 -6.32
C VAL A 354 12.65 -7.93 -5.53
N MET A 355 13.59 -7.02 -5.70
CA MET A 355 14.84 -6.95 -4.94
C MET A 355 14.86 -5.71 -4.07
N SER A 356 15.50 -5.78 -2.92
CA SER A 356 15.97 -4.61 -2.17
C SER A 356 17.49 -4.55 -2.21
N GLN A 357 18.06 -3.35 -2.27
CA GLN A 357 19.49 -3.09 -2.27
C GLN A 357 19.79 -1.97 -1.26
N ASP A 358 20.69 -2.23 -0.33
CA ASP A 358 21.30 -1.20 0.51
C ASP A 358 22.25 -0.37 -0.35
N LEU A 359 22.05 0.94 -0.42
CA LEU A 359 22.85 1.82 -1.30
C LEU A 359 24.22 2.15 -0.75
N ALA A 360 24.52 1.88 0.53
CA ALA A 360 25.82 2.08 1.13
C ALA A 360 26.73 0.85 0.95
N THR A 361 26.18 -0.36 1.13
CA THR A 361 26.93 -1.62 1.05
C THR A 361 26.80 -2.31 -0.31
N ASN A 362 25.75 -1.99 -1.07
CA ASN A 362 25.29 -2.69 -2.27
C ASN A 362 24.77 -4.12 -2.02
N ASP A 363 24.55 -4.51 -0.76
CA ASP A 363 23.93 -5.80 -0.46
C ASP A 363 22.51 -5.88 -1.03
N THR A 364 22.21 -6.99 -1.69
CA THR A 364 20.89 -7.23 -2.30
C THR A 364 20.14 -8.36 -1.60
N ARG A 365 18.81 -8.22 -1.51
CA ARG A 365 17.92 -9.23 -0.95
C ARG A 365 16.70 -9.45 -1.84
N LEU A 366 16.24 -10.68 -1.87
CA LEU A 366 15.02 -11.06 -2.58
C LEU A 366 13.80 -10.82 -1.68
N LEU A 367 12.80 -10.08 -2.19
CA LEU A 367 11.54 -9.81 -1.48
C LEU A 367 10.35 -10.59 -2.01
N SER A 368 10.40 -11.09 -3.25
CA SER A 368 9.32 -11.85 -3.88
C SER A 368 9.82 -13.18 -4.43
N ASP A 369 8.98 -14.21 -4.39
CA ASP A 369 9.27 -15.57 -4.87
C ASP A 369 8.40 -15.99 -6.08
N GLY A 370 7.43 -15.15 -6.50
CA GLY A 370 6.64 -15.38 -7.70
C GLY A 370 7.48 -15.36 -8.99
N SER A 371 6.90 -15.88 -10.07
CA SER A 371 7.55 -15.89 -11.39
C SER A 371 7.53 -14.51 -12.05
N TYR A 372 6.49 -13.74 -11.78
CA TYR A 372 6.29 -12.38 -12.31
C TYR A 372 5.82 -11.44 -11.22
N SER A 373 6.69 -10.52 -10.83
CA SER A 373 6.38 -9.44 -9.89
C SER A 373 6.64 -8.09 -10.56
N GLU A 374 5.88 -7.06 -10.19
CA GLU A 374 6.01 -5.74 -10.81
C GLU A 374 5.77 -4.60 -9.82
N ARG A 375 6.29 -3.41 -10.20
CA ARG A 375 5.99 -2.11 -9.59
C ARG A 375 6.12 -2.06 -8.06
N PRO A 376 7.29 -2.34 -7.49
CA PRO A 376 7.48 -2.20 -6.05
C PRO A 376 7.29 -0.74 -5.61
N SER A 377 6.67 -0.56 -4.43
CA SER A 377 6.41 0.75 -3.84
C SER A 377 6.56 0.68 -2.32
N PHE A 378 7.34 1.57 -1.73
CA PHE A 378 7.50 1.62 -0.27
C PHE A 378 6.27 2.15 0.45
N ALA A 379 5.99 1.60 1.63
CA ALA A 379 5.20 2.28 2.66
C ALA A 379 5.92 3.58 3.10
N PRO A 380 5.17 4.62 3.52
CA PRO A 380 5.78 5.92 3.81
C PRO A 380 6.73 5.94 5.02
N ASN A 381 6.75 4.88 5.85
CA ASN A 381 7.76 4.68 6.89
C ASN A 381 8.98 3.86 6.43
N GLY A 382 8.99 3.38 5.18
CA GLY A 382 10.10 2.60 4.62
C GLY A 382 10.20 1.14 5.09
N ARG A 383 9.24 0.64 5.89
CA ARG A 383 9.33 -0.70 6.49
C ARG A 383 8.70 -1.81 5.66
N MET A 384 7.76 -1.45 4.80
CA MET A 384 7.07 -2.40 3.94
C MET A 384 7.23 -2.00 2.47
N VAL A 385 7.17 -3.00 1.60
CA VAL A 385 7.20 -2.86 0.14
C VAL A 385 5.96 -3.55 -0.43
N LEU A 386 5.11 -2.77 -1.08
CA LEU A 386 3.95 -3.25 -1.84
C LEU A 386 4.40 -3.62 -3.26
N TYR A 387 3.87 -4.69 -3.81
CA TYR A 387 4.06 -5.07 -5.21
C TYR A 387 2.90 -5.97 -5.68
N SER A 388 2.70 -6.09 -6.99
CA SER A 388 1.84 -7.14 -7.53
C SER A 388 2.67 -8.33 -7.98
N SER A 389 2.10 -9.52 -7.86
CA SER A 389 2.76 -10.76 -8.28
C SER A 389 1.75 -11.84 -8.63
N ASP A 390 2.19 -12.80 -9.46
CA ASP A 390 1.37 -13.94 -9.86
C ASP A 390 0.99 -14.84 -8.68
N ALA A 391 -0.28 -15.20 -8.62
CA ALA A 391 -0.81 -16.20 -7.69
C ALA A 391 -1.99 -16.94 -8.30
N GLY A 392 -1.78 -18.22 -8.69
CA GLY A 392 -2.85 -19.05 -9.21
C GLY A 392 -3.44 -18.57 -10.54
N GLY A 393 -2.62 -17.97 -11.41
CA GLY A 393 -3.04 -17.46 -12.72
C GLY A 393 -3.63 -16.05 -12.71
N HIS A 394 -3.62 -15.39 -11.57
CA HIS A 394 -4.04 -14.01 -11.41
C HIS A 394 -2.93 -13.17 -10.77
N SER A 395 -2.91 -11.88 -11.09
CA SER A 395 -2.02 -10.92 -10.42
C SER A 395 -2.70 -10.35 -9.19
N VAL A 396 -2.04 -10.44 -8.03
CA VAL A 396 -2.56 -10.01 -6.73
C VAL A 396 -1.55 -9.16 -5.99
N LEU A 397 -2.03 -8.39 -4.98
CA LEU A 397 -1.17 -7.57 -4.14
C LEU A 397 -0.45 -8.39 -3.08
N TYR A 398 0.83 -8.09 -2.90
CA TYR A 398 1.65 -8.52 -1.79
C TYR A 398 2.29 -7.33 -1.08
N ALA A 399 2.50 -7.46 0.21
CA ALA A 399 3.35 -6.59 0.99
C ALA A 399 4.44 -7.43 1.66
N ALA A 400 5.70 -7.03 1.53
CA ALA A 400 6.83 -7.65 2.21
C ALA A 400 7.52 -6.63 3.10
N THR A 401 8.11 -7.08 4.21
CA THR A 401 9.04 -6.23 4.96
C THR A 401 10.24 -5.88 4.08
N ALA A 402 10.77 -4.66 4.21
CA ALA A 402 11.89 -4.19 3.38
C ALA A 402 13.18 -5.01 3.56
N ASP A 403 13.30 -5.73 4.68
CA ASP A 403 14.38 -6.67 4.98
C ASP A 403 14.11 -8.11 4.48
N GLY A 404 12.92 -8.37 3.91
CA GLY A 404 12.52 -9.68 3.40
C GLY A 404 12.15 -10.71 4.47
N SER A 405 12.07 -10.32 5.75
CA SER A 405 11.80 -11.25 6.86
C SER A 405 10.33 -11.73 6.94
N SER A 406 9.41 -11.02 6.32
CA SER A 406 7.98 -11.36 6.30
C SER A 406 7.34 -10.93 4.99
N LYS A 407 6.33 -11.69 4.55
CA LYS A 407 5.53 -11.43 3.36
C LYS A 407 4.08 -11.75 3.63
N VAL A 408 3.19 -10.90 3.15
CA VAL A 408 1.74 -11.03 3.32
C VAL A 408 1.06 -10.84 1.97
N LYS A 409 0.12 -11.73 1.64
CA LYS A 409 -0.80 -11.59 0.53
C LYS A 409 -1.97 -10.71 0.98
N LEU A 410 -2.21 -9.60 0.31
CA LEU A 410 -3.36 -8.73 0.58
C LEU A 410 -4.64 -9.31 -0.05
N ALA A 411 -5.80 -8.77 0.35
CA ALA A 411 -7.10 -9.27 -0.08
C ALA A 411 -7.18 -9.44 -1.61
N VAL A 412 -7.73 -10.58 -2.06
CA VAL A 412 -7.94 -10.88 -3.46
C VAL A 412 -9.17 -10.12 -3.96
N LEU A 413 -8.99 -9.34 -5.02
CA LEU A 413 -10.05 -8.66 -5.75
C LEU A 413 -10.48 -9.51 -6.96
N ASN A 414 -11.69 -9.32 -7.44
CA ASN A 414 -12.17 -9.99 -8.65
C ASN A 414 -11.53 -9.37 -9.91
N GLY A 415 -10.33 -9.80 -10.26
CA GLY A 415 -9.55 -9.34 -11.41
C GLY A 415 -8.06 -9.32 -11.14
N ASP A 416 -7.28 -8.96 -12.16
CA ASP A 416 -5.83 -8.83 -12.08
C ASP A 416 -5.45 -7.45 -11.56
N VAL A 417 -4.67 -7.42 -10.49
CA VAL A 417 -4.18 -6.16 -9.90
C VAL A 417 -2.84 -5.81 -10.51
N GLN A 418 -2.73 -4.61 -11.07
CA GLN A 418 -1.56 -4.09 -11.77
C GLN A 418 -1.12 -2.75 -11.19
N ASP A 419 0.15 -2.40 -11.37
CA ASP A 419 0.72 -1.08 -11.08
C ASP A 419 0.40 -0.55 -9.67
N PRO A 420 0.67 -1.29 -8.58
CA PRO A 420 0.38 -0.80 -7.24
C PRO A 420 1.29 0.36 -6.84
N ALA A 421 0.73 1.28 -6.04
CA ALA A 421 1.45 2.41 -5.47
C ALA A 421 0.98 2.66 -4.04
N TRP A 422 1.90 2.66 -3.08
CA TRP A 422 1.61 3.04 -1.71
C TRP A 422 1.51 4.56 -1.59
N GLY A 423 0.45 5.05 -0.95
CA GLY A 423 0.25 6.48 -0.70
C GLY A 423 1.09 7.01 0.46
N PRO A 424 1.20 8.33 0.59
CA PRO A 424 1.85 8.97 1.72
C PRO A 424 1.02 8.79 3.00
N PHE A 425 1.56 9.23 4.13
CA PHE A 425 0.77 9.36 5.35
C PHE A 425 -0.46 10.23 5.11
N ASN A 426 -1.61 9.78 5.59
CA ASN A 426 -2.78 10.66 5.66
C ASN A 426 -2.47 11.76 6.68
N ASN A 427 -2.40 13.00 6.23
CA ASN A 427 -2.40 14.12 7.16
C ASN A 427 -3.78 14.18 7.82
N PRO A 428 -3.85 14.36 9.17
CA PRO A 428 -5.11 14.43 9.91
C PRO A 428 -6.01 15.57 9.46
#